data_08b6d8179a8009ab4c9e72ea62b79404
#
_entry.id   08b6d8179a8009ab4c9e72ea62b79404
#
_cell.length_a   1.000
_cell.length_b   1.000
_cell.length_c   1.000
_cell.angle_alpha   90.00
_cell.angle_beta   90.00
_cell.angle_gamma   90.00
#
_symmetry.space_group_name_H-M   'P 1'
#
loop_
_entity.id
_entity.type
_entity.pdbx_description
1 polymer ?
#
loop_
_entity_poly.entity_id
_entity_poly.type
_entity_poly.pdbx_seq_one_letter_code
_entity_poly.pdbx_strand_id
1 'polypeptide(L)'
;MIRILLLLLVTLNAHSMNVIPLTLSQADASLRLNLSSPIGVPAKSKATLGKVTRKELKSELLNIAVFVIGADRDSVKWLEQNQEQLKSMQAIGFITNVNDFEIIVALQDKFKLPLLPVNVDPLLNYIHEQHYPLIIAEGAVWQ
;
A
#
# COMPACT_ATOMS: atom_id res chain seq x y z
N MET A 1 -26.29 20.54 69.89
CA MET A 1 -26.59 19.73 68.70
C MET A 1 -25.81 20.27 67.53
N ILE A 2 -24.65 19.67 67.27
CA ILE A 2 -23.76 20.13 66.16
C ILE A 2 -23.99 19.15 65.02
N ARG A 3 -24.53 19.65 63.89
CA ARG A 3 -24.64 18.87 62.64
C ARG A 3 -23.33 19.01 61.89
N ILE A 4 -22.56 17.93 61.86
CA ILE A 4 -21.37 17.78 61.03
C ILE A 4 -21.81 17.46 59.63
N LEU A 5 -21.61 18.43 58.69
CA LEU A 5 -21.82 18.26 57.25
C LEU A 5 -20.60 17.58 56.65
N LEU A 6 -20.68 16.31 56.34
CA LEU A 6 -19.61 15.54 55.73
C LEU A 6 -19.58 15.86 54.22
N LEU A 7 -18.60 16.66 53.79
CA LEU A 7 -18.36 16.99 52.38
C LEU A 7 -17.62 15.82 51.74
N LEU A 8 -18.31 15.02 50.92
CA LEU A 8 -17.71 13.96 50.12
C LEU A 8 -17.00 14.56 48.90
N LEU A 9 -15.68 14.65 48.98
CA LEU A 9 -14.84 15.04 47.83
C LEU A 9 -14.70 13.84 46.85
N VAL A 10 -15.43 13.88 45.78
CA VAL A 10 -15.25 12.96 44.65
C VAL A 10 -14.06 13.42 43.85
N THR A 11 -12.92 12.77 44.01
CA THR A 11 -11.77 12.98 43.14
C THR A 11 -12.01 12.26 41.81
N LEU A 12 -12.26 13.01 40.76
CA LEU A 12 -12.21 12.49 39.39
C LEU A 12 -10.77 12.15 39.05
N ASN A 13 -10.43 10.87 39.00
CA ASN A 13 -9.19 10.41 38.37
C ASN A 13 -9.33 10.55 36.86
N ALA A 14 -8.75 11.60 36.31
CA ALA A 14 -8.53 11.70 34.88
C ALA A 14 -7.49 10.65 34.48
N HIS A 15 -7.93 9.56 33.85
CA HIS A 15 -7.03 8.64 33.17
C HIS A 15 -6.44 9.37 31.97
N SER A 16 -5.19 9.78 32.11
CA SER A 16 -4.40 10.23 30.97
C SER A 16 -4.24 9.04 30.01
N MET A 17 -4.89 9.09 28.87
CA MET A 17 -4.60 8.17 27.78
C MET A 17 -3.15 8.43 27.36
N ASN A 18 -2.25 7.49 27.69
CA ASN A 18 -0.93 7.44 27.10
C ASN A 18 -1.08 7.16 25.63
N VAL A 19 -1.06 8.21 24.83
CA VAL A 19 -0.87 8.11 23.39
C VAL A 19 0.56 7.60 23.20
N ILE A 20 0.69 6.31 22.90
CA ILE A 20 1.97 5.72 22.50
C ILE A 20 2.34 6.38 21.18
N PRO A 21 3.40 7.22 21.10
CA PRO A 21 3.82 7.72 19.81
C PRO A 21 4.31 6.51 19.00
N LEU A 22 3.66 6.24 17.87
CA LEU A 22 4.15 5.30 16.88
C LEU A 22 5.50 5.84 16.36
N THR A 23 6.57 5.41 17.00
CA THR A 23 7.93 5.62 16.47
C THR A 23 8.10 4.70 15.28
N LEU A 24 7.87 5.25 14.11
CA LEU A 24 8.14 4.57 12.85
C LEU A 24 9.65 4.35 12.73
N SER A 25 10.03 3.11 12.44
CA SER A 25 11.44 2.77 12.25
C SER A 25 12.01 3.56 11.06
N GLN A 26 13.34 3.75 11.03
CA GLN A 26 13.98 4.46 9.92
C GLN A 26 13.75 3.81 8.55
N ALA A 27 13.49 2.50 8.52
CA ALA A 27 13.11 1.80 7.29
C ALA A 27 11.76 2.29 6.74
N ASP A 28 10.79 2.54 7.62
CA ASP A 28 9.49 3.09 7.24
C ASP A 28 9.61 4.55 6.74
N ALA A 29 10.57 5.31 7.26
CA ALA A 29 10.82 6.67 6.82
C ALA A 29 11.40 6.72 5.39
N SER A 30 12.26 5.77 5.03
CA SER A 30 12.81 5.68 3.67
C SER A 30 11.74 5.31 2.64
N LEU A 31 10.81 4.43 3.00
CA LEU A 31 9.67 4.07 2.16
C LEU A 31 8.70 5.25 1.99
N ARG A 32 8.48 6.04 3.05
CA ARG A 32 7.63 7.24 3.00
C ARG A 32 8.15 8.31 2.06
N LEU A 33 9.46 8.51 2.02
CA LEU A 33 10.08 9.50 1.13
C LEU A 33 9.88 9.15 -0.35
N ASN A 34 9.73 7.87 -0.65
CA ASN A 34 9.54 7.39 -2.02
C ASN A 34 8.07 7.27 -2.44
N LEU A 35 7.14 7.21 -1.48
CA LEU A 35 5.69 7.22 -1.73
C LEU A 35 5.09 8.64 -1.67
N SER A 36 5.90 9.67 -1.64
CA SER A 36 5.44 11.07 -1.63
C SER A 36 4.82 11.52 -2.96
N SER A 37 4.75 10.65 -3.96
CA SER A 37 3.95 10.89 -5.15
C SER A 37 2.47 10.96 -4.78
N PRO A 38 1.74 11.98 -5.24
CA PRO A 38 0.32 12.11 -4.93
C PRO A 38 -0.43 10.87 -5.43
N ILE A 39 -1.27 10.32 -4.58
CA ILE A 39 -2.24 9.30 -4.99
C ILE A 39 -3.32 10.02 -5.77
N GLY A 40 -3.51 9.63 -7.02
CA GLY A 40 -4.54 10.24 -7.85
C GLY A 40 -4.29 10.05 -9.34
N VAL A 41 -5.23 10.49 -10.13
CA VAL A 41 -5.14 10.50 -11.59
C VAL A 41 -4.87 11.92 -12.09
N PRO A 42 -4.08 12.07 -13.16
CA PRO A 42 -3.38 11.02 -13.90
C PRO A 42 -2.19 10.44 -13.12
N ALA A 43 -2.12 9.11 -13.02
CA ALA A 43 -0.96 8.42 -12.49
C ALA A 43 -0.05 8.00 -13.64
N LYS A 44 1.17 8.50 -13.67
CA LYS A 44 2.13 8.23 -14.75
C LYS A 44 3.47 7.78 -14.17
N SER A 45 4.10 6.84 -14.86
CA SER A 45 5.46 6.39 -14.59
C SER A 45 6.20 6.10 -15.89
N LYS A 46 7.51 5.95 -15.80
CA LYS A 46 8.36 5.51 -16.91
C LYS A 46 8.31 3.99 -17.10
N ALA A 47 7.74 3.28 -16.15
CA ALA A 47 7.56 1.84 -16.20
C ALA A 47 6.76 1.43 -17.45
N THR A 48 7.13 0.31 -18.03
CA THR A 48 6.51 -0.22 -19.23
C THR A 48 6.05 -1.66 -19.04
N LEU A 49 5.09 -2.07 -19.87
CA LEU A 49 4.70 -3.46 -19.95
C LEU A 49 5.89 -4.32 -20.39
N GLY A 50 6.15 -5.40 -19.68
CA GLY A 50 7.26 -6.28 -20.02
C GLY A 50 7.36 -7.51 -19.12
N LYS A 51 8.37 -8.32 -19.37
CA LYS A 51 8.63 -9.53 -18.59
C LYS A 51 9.43 -9.20 -17.34
N VAL A 52 8.99 -9.73 -16.20
CA VAL A 52 9.69 -9.63 -14.92
C VAL A 52 10.19 -11.01 -14.51
N THR A 53 11.48 -11.11 -14.27
CA THR A 53 12.10 -12.35 -13.79
C THR A 53 12.10 -12.37 -12.27
N ARG A 54 11.80 -13.52 -11.69
CA ARG A 54 11.85 -13.69 -10.23
C ARG A 54 13.24 -13.34 -9.69
N LYS A 55 13.26 -12.51 -8.65
CA LYS A 55 14.48 -12.17 -7.91
C LYS A 55 14.17 -11.98 -6.42
N GLU A 56 15.14 -12.35 -5.60
CA GLU A 56 15.10 -12.09 -4.17
C GLU A 56 15.55 -10.65 -3.88
N LEU A 57 14.89 -10.01 -2.93
CA LEU A 57 15.25 -8.69 -2.43
C LEU A 57 16.18 -8.85 -1.23
N LYS A 58 17.16 -7.94 -1.11
CA LYS A 58 18.14 -7.96 -0.01
C LYS A 58 17.52 -7.64 1.37
N SER A 59 16.33 -7.08 1.38
CA SER A 59 15.59 -6.76 2.60
C SER A 59 14.10 -6.94 2.35
N GLU A 60 13.36 -7.29 3.38
CA GLU A 60 11.91 -7.22 3.35
C GLU A 60 11.49 -5.75 3.31
N LEU A 61 11.14 -5.29 2.12
CA LEU A 61 10.71 -3.91 1.88
C LEU A 61 9.37 -3.59 2.50
N LEU A 62 8.50 -4.58 2.49
CA LEU A 62 7.10 -4.43 2.85
C LEU A 62 6.64 -5.67 3.61
N ASN A 63 5.99 -5.45 4.73
CA ASN A 63 5.29 -6.51 5.48
C ASN A 63 3.95 -6.88 4.84
N ILE A 64 3.63 -6.30 3.69
CA ILE A 64 2.40 -6.53 2.93
C ILE A 64 2.75 -6.92 1.50
N ALA A 65 1.89 -7.72 0.89
CA ALA A 65 2.00 -8.01 -0.53
C ALA A 65 1.52 -6.82 -1.35
N VAL A 66 2.29 -6.45 -2.35
CA VAL A 66 1.95 -5.39 -3.31
C VAL A 66 2.06 -5.94 -4.72
N PHE A 67 1.17 -5.54 -5.59
CA PHE A 67 1.32 -5.79 -7.03
C PHE A 67 1.29 -4.49 -7.81
N VAL A 68 1.95 -4.46 -8.95
CA VAL A 68 2.00 -3.31 -9.86
C VAL A 68 1.42 -3.70 -11.20
N ILE A 69 0.51 -2.89 -11.71
CA ILE A 69 -0.11 -3.04 -13.02
C ILE A 69 -0.21 -1.70 -13.76
N GLY A 70 -0.38 -1.77 -15.06
CA GLY A 70 -0.86 -0.64 -15.86
C GLY A 70 -2.37 -0.74 -16.12
N ALA A 71 -2.91 0.25 -16.82
CA ALA A 71 -4.30 0.25 -17.27
C ALA A 71 -4.49 -0.42 -18.66
N ASP A 72 -3.47 -1.14 -19.11
CA ASP A 72 -3.45 -1.81 -20.40
C ASP A 72 -4.12 -3.20 -20.36
N ARG A 73 -4.44 -3.72 -21.55
CA ARG A 73 -5.13 -5.00 -21.71
C ARG A 73 -4.33 -6.19 -21.15
N ASP A 74 -3.02 -6.17 -21.28
CA ASP A 74 -2.20 -7.29 -20.83
C ASP A 74 -2.08 -7.32 -19.30
N SER A 75 -2.03 -6.15 -18.66
CA SER A 75 -2.14 -6.02 -17.20
C SER A 75 -3.49 -6.55 -16.69
N VAL A 76 -4.59 -6.24 -17.35
CA VAL A 76 -5.92 -6.76 -16.99
C VAL A 76 -5.98 -8.29 -17.14
N LYS A 77 -5.45 -8.83 -18.23
CA LYS A 77 -5.38 -10.28 -18.43
C LYS A 77 -4.52 -10.98 -17.38
N TRP A 78 -3.39 -10.39 -17.04
CA TRP A 78 -2.53 -10.88 -15.96
C TRP A 78 -3.27 -10.88 -14.61
N LEU A 79 -4.03 -9.83 -14.35
CA LEU A 79 -4.84 -9.71 -13.13
C LEU A 79 -5.92 -10.80 -13.06
N GLU A 80 -6.55 -11.14 -14.18
CA GLU A 80 -7.50 -12.26 -14.27
C GLU A 80 -6.88 -13.60 -13.91
N GLN A 81 -5.64 -13.82 -14.31
CA GLN A 81 -4.90 -15.06 -14.04
C GLN A 81 -4.40 -15.17 -12.60
N ASN A 82 -4.14 -14.05 -11.94
CA ASN A 82 -3.49 -14.00 -10.63
C ASN A 82 -4.43 -13.56 -9.50
N GLN A 83 -5.69 -13.22 -9.78
CA GLN A 83 -6.59 -12.60 -8.80
C GLN A 83 -6.76 -13.43 -7.51
N GLU A 84 -6.88 -14.75 -7.61
CA GLU A 84 -7.07 -15.62 -6.44
C GLU A 84 -5.82 -15.61 -5.54
N GLN A 85 -4.63 -15.65 -6.14
CA GLN A 85 -3.38 -15.54 -5.40
C GLN A 85 -3.27 -14.18 -4.72
N LEU A 86 -3.55 -13.09 -5.44
CA LEU A 86 -3.50 -11.74 -4.90
C LEU A 86 -4.47 -11.54 -3.75
N LYS A 87 -5.67 -12.10 -3.83
CA LYS A 87 -6.66 -12.08 -2.75
C LYS A 87 -6.17 -12.88 -1.53
N SER A 88 -5.62 -14.07 -1.75
CA SER A 88 -5.11 -14.90 -0.66
C SER A 88 -3.97 -14.25 0.10
N MET A 89 -3.16 -13.44 -0.59
CA MET A 89 -2.07 -12.65 -0.02
C MET A 89 -2.54 -11.32 0.58
N GLN A 90 -3.82 -10.98 0.44
CA GLN A 90 -4.37 -9.67 0.80
C GLN A 90 -3.58 -8.51 0.16
N ALA A 91 -3.17 -8.70 -1.09
CA ALA A 91 -2.31 -7.79 -1.80
C ALA A 91 -3.02 -6.46 -2.12
N ILE A 92 -2.23 -5.38 -2.07
CA ILE A 92 -2.65 -4.04 -2.49
C ILE A 92 -2.06 -3.76 -3.86
N GLY A 93 -2.90 -3.31 -4.80
CA GLY A 93 -2.47 -2.96 -6.15
C GLY A 93 -2.05 -1.51 -6.29
N PHE A 94 -0.94 -1.30 -6.96
CA PHE A 94 -0.55 -0.01 -7.51
C PHE A 94 -0.80 -0.01 -9.01
N ILE A 95 -1.68 0.88 -9.47
CA ILE A 95 -1.95 1.06 -10.89
C ILE A 95 -1.30 2.34 -11.39
N THR A 96 -0.54 2.22 -12.47
CA THR A 96 0.14 3.33 -13.12
C THR A 96 -0.24 3.47 -14.59
N ASN A 97 0.17 4.56 -15.22
CA ASN A 97 -0.16 4.86 -16.62
C ASN A 97 -1.67 4.85 -16.88
N VAL A 98 -2.41 5.43 -15.94
CA VAL A 98 -3.86 5.58 -15.96
C VAL A 98 -4.24 7.05 -15.84
N ASN A 99 -5.17 7.51 -16.68
CA ASN A 99 -5.62 8.90 -16.72
C ASN A 99 -7.04 9.07 -16.15
N ASP A 100 -7.81 7.99 -16.06
CA ASP A 100 -9.22 8.01 -15.74
C ASP A 100 -9.51 7.20 -14.49
N PHE A 101 -10.14 7.84 -13.53
CA PHE A 101 -10.54 7.22 -12.28
C PHE A 101 -11.62 6.15 -12.45
N GLU A 102 -12.47 6.29 -13.46
CA GLU A 102 -13.53 5.30 -13.75
C GLU A 102 -12.95 3.93 -14.13
N ILE A 103 -11.79 3.91 -14.80
CA ILE A 103 -11.08 2.65 -15.11
C ILE A 103 -10.68 1.93 -13.81
N ILE A 104 -10.18 2.68 -12.83
CA ILE A 104 -9.76 2.11 -11.55
C ILE A 104 -10.95 1.53 -10.79
N VAL A 105 -12.06 2.26 -10.73
CA VAL A 105 -13.30 1.82 -10.08
C VAL A 105 -13.81 0.55 -10.74
N ALA A 106 -13.86 0.51 -12.07
CA ALA A 106 -14.31 -0.66 -12.84
C ALA A 106 -13.44 -1.91 -12.57
N LEU A 107 -12.12 -1.73 -12.49
CA LEU A 107 -11.19 -2.82 -12.17
C LEU A 107 -11.34 -3.29 -10.72
N GLN A 108 -11.49 -2.38 -9.75
CA GLN A 108 -11.75 -2.73 -8.36
C GLN A 108 -13.07 -3.51 -8.20
N ASP A 109 -14.12 -3.08 -8.91
CA ASP A 109 -15.41 -3.76 -8.88
C ASP A 109 -15.35 -5.16 -9.51
N LYS A 110 -14.62 -5.29 -10.61
CA LYS A 110 -14.46 -6.57 -11.31
C LYS A 110 -13.64 -7.58 -10.49
N PHE A 111 -12.50 -7.15 -9.95
CA PHE A 111 -11.51 -8.06 -9.32
C PHE A 111 -11.62 -8.13 -7.81
N LYS A 112 -12.34 -7.19 -7.19
CA LYS A 112 -12.44 -7.09 -5.72
C LYS A 112 -11.07 -7.02 -5.04
N LEU A 113 -10.16 -6.26 -5.64
CA LEU A 113 -8.82 -5.96 -5.16
C LEU A 113 -8.67 -4.46 -4.98
N PRO A 114 -8.02 -3.98 -3.91
CA PRO A 114 -7.73 -2.56 -3.74
C PRO A 114 -6.71 -2.11 -4.77
N LEU A 115 -6.99 -1.01 -5.47
CA LEU A 115 -6.11 -0.39 -6.46
C LEU A 115 -5.88 1.08 -6.11
N LEU A 116 -4.63 1.49 -6.04
CA LEU A 116 -4.22 2.86 -5.79
C LEU A 116 -3.48 3.42 -7.02
N PRO A 117 -3.98 4.51 -7.62
CA PRO A 117 -3.28 5.17 -8.73
C PRO A 117 -2.06 5.94 -8.21
N VAL A 118 -0.87 5.52 -8.61
CA VAL A 118 0.38 6.12 -8.16
C VAL A 118 1.46 6.11 -9.25
N ASN A 119 2.43 7.01 -9.14
CA ASN A 119 3.70 6.88 -9.86
C ASN A 119 4.53 5.79 -9.18
N VAL A 120 4.81 4.71 -9.90
CA VAL A 120 5.57 3.57 -9.39
C VAL A 120 7.09 3.66 -9.61
N ASP A 121 7.57 4.71 -10.27
CA ASP A 121 9.01 4.85 -10.55
C ASP A 121 9.88 4.75 -9.30
N PRO A 122 9.55 5.39 -8.16
CA PRO A 122 10.37 5.27 -6.96
C PRO A 122 10.47 3.83 -6.44
N LEU A 123 9.35 3.10 -6.45
CA LEU A 123 9.30 1.71 -6.02
C LEU A 123 10.10 0.80 -6.96
N LEU A 124 9.87 0.94 -8.27
CA LEU A 124 10.54 0.10 -9.28
C LEU A 124 12.04 0.38 -9.35
N ASN A 125 12.45 1.64 -9.22
CA ASN A 125 13.87 1.99 -9.13
C ASN A 125 14.53 1.34 -7.90
N TYR A 126 13.84 1.32 -6.77
CA TYR A 126 14.38 0.72 -5.55
C TYR A 126 14.60 -0.79 -5.69
N ILE A 127 13.69 -1.50 -6.36
CA ILE A 127 13.83 -2.94 -6.62
C ILE A 127 14.59 -3.26 -7.91
N HIS A 128 15.15 -2.25 -8.58
CA HIS A 128 15.86 -2.39 -9.85
C HIS A 128 15.03 -3.10 -10.92
N GLU A 129 13.79 -2.64 -11.10
CA GLU A 129 12.87 -3.13 -12.10
C GLU A 129 12.35 -1.97 -12.97
N GLN A 130 11.94 -2.28 -14.20
CA GLN A 130 11.40 -1.29 -15.15
C GLN A 130 10.07 -1.70 -15.75
N HIS A 131 9.66 -2.94 -15.50
CA HIS A 131 8.49 -3.54 -16.14
C HIS A 131 7.42 -3.93 -15.12
N TYR A 132 6.21 -3.96 -15.60
CA TYR A 132 5.04 -4.52 -14.92
C TYR A 132 4.30 -5.46 -15.91
N PRO A 133 3.36 -6.31 -15.49
CA PRO A 133 2.90 -6.59 -14.13
C PRO A 133 3.92 -7.30 -13.26
N LEU A 134 3.85 -7.09 -11.95
CA LEU A 134 4.68 -7.81 -10.98
C LEU A 134 4.03 -7.88 -9.60
N ILE A 135 4.51 -8.81 -8.80
CA ILE A 135 4.19 -8.96 -7.37
C ILE A 135 5.46 -8.74 -6.55
N ILE A 136 5.32 -8.03 -5.43
CA ILE A 136 6.35 -7.87 -4.40
C ILE A 136 5.77 -8.44 -3.11
N ALA A 137 6.33 -9.51 -2.62
CA ALA A 137 5.93 -10.12 -1.36
C ALA A 137 7.04 -11.01 -0.82
N GLU A 138 7.05 -11.25 0.49
CA GLU A 138 7.95 -12.21 1.14
C GLU A 138 9.43 -12.06 0.75
N GLY A 139 9.88 -10.82 0.60
CA GLY A 139 11.27 -10.54 0.23
C GLY A 139 11.63 -10.88 -1.22
N ALA A 140 10.66 -11.03 -2.11
CA ALA A 140 10.89 -11.36 -3.52
C ALA A 140 10.02 -10.52 -4.47
N VAL A 141 10.44 -10.48 -5.73
CA VAL A 141 9.69 -9.92 -6.86
C VAL A 141 9.50 -11.00 -7.91
N TRP A 142 8.30 -11.10 -8.48
CA TRP A 142 8.00 -12.01 -9.60
C TRP A 142 6.80 -11.53 -10.42
N GLN A 143 6.56 -12.20 -11.54
CA GLN A 143 5.41 -11.95 -12.42
C GLN A 143 4.49 -13.16 -12.45
#